data_ae0a479d29f9b7195c44a37e122b4265
#
_entry.id   ae0a479d29f9b7195c44a37e122b4265
#
_cell.length_a   1.000
_cell.length_b   1.000
_cell.length_c   1.000
_cell.angle_alpha   90.00
_cell.angle_beta   90.00
_cell.angle_gamma   90.00
#
_symmetry.space_group_name_H-M   'P 1'
#
loop_
_entity.id
_entity.type
_entity.pdbx_description
1 polymer ?
#
loop_
_entity_poly.entity_id
_entity_poly.type
_entity_poly.pdbx_seq_one_letter_code
_entity_poly.pdbx_strand_id
1 'polypeptide(L)'
;MEIWELDQKEHIQTRLGLLDFVSPKPKLAINSDHPKIDDSYKGNARAWAQMMDLHTRYFQDAGYEVISVAPFNEPDYSYTGQGTREDFYKIAVELRANPRFKNIRICGGNTLNCDEALPWYNYLKEQLDEGNTHQLAGEFNGYAAFYETVRKDGKMAMNDEMHNVMEAMVGLEYGLQTGIWWGSAEYARGEFCKISRGGERLAYTEHRPNWTAASVYRSKDGSKVQAFGGVSNVRLKRQLIVFVSKEKDVFYDGYGPQREFYLEMPGGNSYQDDEQRNAERVVNITWGEDIQPVIDGQYVLINRSTQRAVEITQGNTAEGTNVKTGKFDASKAYQRWYVRPVSSRIGGDFSYFCITSPINGMSFDIWNWSLEDGGNIAIYGASNGSNQQWALEYAGDGWFYIRSRHSALYLEEGEEAFNVQQGTKKGSNDERLQWRLIPAPASKIEIKSLATPTGLTTEGQSASVLLKWNKQSDATEYTVLRSENIRWSLRDYCA
;
A
#
# COMPACT_ATOMS: atom_id res chain seq x y z
N MET A 1 -18.25 3.46 38.13
CA MET A 1 -18.45 2.30 37.18
C MET A 1 -19.52 2.59 36.14
N GLU A 2 -20.69 3.11 36.53
CA GLU A 2 -21.81 3.32 35.59
C GLU A 2 -21.58 4.38 34.48
N ILE A 3 -20.98 5.52 34.78
CA ILE A 3 -20.77 6.62 33.81
C ILE A 3 -19.75 6.22 32.77
N TRP A 4 -18.70 5.56 33.20
CA TRP A 4 -17.64 5.05 32.29
C TRP A 4 -18.18 3.91 31.42
N GLU A 5 -19.02 3.04 31.95
CA GLU A 5 -19.70 1.96 31.24
C GLU A 5 -20.58 2.50 30.09
N LEU A 6 -21.24 3.64 30.28
CA LEU A 6 -22.07 4.27 29.24
C LEU A 6 -21.25 4.86 28.09
N ASP A 7 -20.19 5.58 28.37
CA ASP A 7 -19.33 6.19 27.33
C ASP A 7 -18.62 5.12 26.49
N GLN A 8 -18.14 4.07 27.13
CA GLN A 8 -17.45 3.00 26.39
C GLN A 8 -18.43 2.07 25.64
N LYS A 9 -19.66 1.99 26.07
CA LYS A 9 -20.69 1.17 25.45
C LYS A 9 -21.01 1.60 24.04
N GLU A 10 -21.13 2.88 23.75
CA GLU A 10 -21.32 3.40 22.38
C GLU A 10 -20.14 3.06 21.49
N HIS A 11 -18.91 3.23 21.96
CA HIS A 11 -17.71 2.88 21.21
C HIS A 11 -17.65 1.37 20.91
N ILE A 12 -17.97 0.53 21.89
CA ILE A 12 -18.01 -0.92 21.70
C ILE A 12 -19.11 -1.31 20.70
N GLN A 13 -20.28 -0.71 20.77
CA GLN A 13 -21.38 -0.99 19.84
C GLN A 13 -21.01 -0.58 18.41
N THR A 14 -20.38 0.56 18.23
CA THR A 14 -19.87 0.99 16.91
C THR A 14 -18.86 0.00 16.35
N ARG A 15 -17.90 -0.44 17.17
CA ARG A 15 -16.91 -1.44 16.76
C ARG A 15 -17.53 -2.80 16.42
N LEU A 16 -18.51 -3.24 17.19
CA LEU A 16 -19.25 -4.47 16.89
C LEU A 16 -19.98 -4.37 15.56
N GLY A 17 -20.65 -3.24 15.29
CA GLY A 17 -21.30 -2.99 14.00
C GLY A 17 -20.31 -3.02 12.83
N LEU A 18 -19.10 -2.51 12.99
CA LEU A 18 -18.06 -2.59 11.96
C LEU A 18 -17.55 -4.03 11.76
N LEU A 19 -17.41 -4.78 12.83
CA LEU A 19 -16.96 -6.19 12.77
C LEU A 19 -17.96 -7.10 12.06
N ASP A 20 -19.25 -6.77 12.05
CA ASP A 20 -20.28 -7.54 11.36
C ASP A 20 -20.12 -7.55 9.83
N PHE A 21 -19.37 -6.60 9.26
CA PHE A 21 -19.00 -6.59 7.84
C PHE A 21 -17.83 -7.53 7.51
N VAL A 22 -17.12 -8.07 8.51
CA VAL A 22 -15.96 -8.94 8.29
C VAL A 22 -16.36 -10.40 8.25
N SER A 23 -16.03 -11.08 7.15
CA SER A 23 -16.32 -12.52 6.97
C SER A 23 -15.05 -13.28 6.55
N PRO A 24 -14.73 -14.42 7.18
CA PRO A 24 -15.36 -15.00 8.39
C PRO A 24 -15.16 -14.09 9.63
N LYS A 25 -15.96 -14.30 10.68
CA LYS A 25 -15.83 -13.57 11.95
C LYS A 25 -14.36 -13.56 12.42
N PRO A 26 -13.78 -12.37 12.65
CA PRO A 26 -12.38 -12.27 13.06
C PRO A 26 -12.20 -12.69 14.51
N LYS A 27 -11.00 -13.16 14.83
CA LYS A 27 -10.53 -13.25 16.21
C LYS A 27 -9.99 -11.90 16.64
N LEU A 28 -10.23 -11.51 17.88
CA LEU A 28 -9.94 -10.17 18.35
C LEU A 28 -8.74 -10.13 19.29
N ALA A 29 -7.88 -9.13 19.09
CA ALA A 29 -6.94 -8.63 20.08
C ALA A 29 -7.48 -7.29 20.62
N ILE A 30 -7.49 -7.12 21.92
CA ILE A 30 -7.97 -5.90 22.60
C ILE A 30 -6.77 -5.15 23.15
N ASN A 31 -6.56 -3.95 22.65
CA ASN A 31 -5.53 -3.03 23.16
C ASN A 31 -6.18 -1.87 23.91
N SER A 32 -5.64 -1.52 25.08
CA SER A 32 -6.06 -0.36 25.86
C SER A 32 -5.30 0.88 25.42
N ASP A 33 -5.85 1.55 24.42
CA ASP A 33 -5.32 2.83 23.93
C ASP A 33 -6.21 3.97 24.36
N HIS A 34 -5.91 4.57 25.51
CA HIS A 34 -6.64 5.74 25.96
C HIS A 34 -5.73 6.76 26.67
N PRO A 35 -5.48 7.91 26.04
CA PRO A 35 -4.64 8.96 26.62
C PRO A 35 -5.28 9.67 27.83
N LYS A 36 -6.59 9.46 28.06
CA LYS A 36 -7.35 10.10 29.15
C LYS A 36 -7.97 9.08 30.09
N ILE A 37 -7.20 8.09 30.48
CA ILE A 37 -7.68 7.17 31.51
C ILE A 37 -7.90 7.93 32.80
N ASP A 38 -9.08 7.77 33.36
CA ASP A 38 -9.44 8.35 34.64
C ASP A 38 -8.38 8.01 35.71
N ASP A 39 -7.98 8.99 36.49
CA ASP A 39 -6.94 8.82 37.53
C ASP A 39 -7.27 7.72 38.54
N SER A 40 -8.55 7.32 38.69
CA SER A 40 -8.97 6.20 39.53
C SER A 40 -8.40 4.84 39.06
N TYR A 41 -8.02 4.71 37.81
CA TYR A 41 -7.42 3.50 37.25
C TYR A 41 -5.89 3.52 37.32
N LYS A 42 -5.26 4.70 37.27
CA LYS A 42 -3.80 4.84 37.30
C LYS A 42 -3.23 4.29 38.59
N GLY A 43 -2.27 3.37 38.48
CA GLY A 43 -1.69 2.70 39.63
C GLY A 43 -2.62 1.73 40.35
N ASN A 44 -3.86 1.55 39.91
CA ASN A 44 -4.84 0.62 40.47
C ASN A 44 -4.99 -0.62 39.59
N ALA A 45 -4.10 -1.57 39.74
CA ALA A 45 -4.02 -2.76 38.92
C ALA A 45 -5.33 -3.57 38.90
N ARG A 46 -6.02 -3.67 40.03
CA ARG A 46 -7.27 -4.42 40.11
C ARG A 46 -8.40 -3.73 39.33
N ALA A 47 -8.52 -2.41 39.45
CA ALA A 47 -9.53 -1.66 38.68
C ALA A 47 -9.26 -1.75 37.19
N TRP A 48 -8.00 -1.65 36.78
CA TRP A 48 -7.61 -1.82 35.36
C TRP A 48 -7.94 -3.21 34.83
N ALA A 49 -7.60 -4.25 35.55
CA ALA A 49 -7.93 -5.62 35.18
C ALA A 49 -9.44 -5.87 35.08
N GLN A 50 -10.24 -5.26 35.98
CA GLN A 50 -11.70 -5.31 35.90
C GLN A 50 -12.25 -4.59 34.67
N MET A 51 -11.68 -3.45 34.29
CA MET A 51 -12.01 -2.75 33.07
C MET A 51 -11.76 -3.64 31.83
N MET A 52 -10.60 -4.26 31.76
CA MET A 52 -10.28 -5.18 30.66
C MET A 52 -11.18 -6.41 30.63
N ASP A 53 -11.57 -6.93 31.78
CA ASP A 53 -12.52 -8.04 31.87
C ASP A 53 -13.90 -7.65 31.33
N LEU A 54 -14.36 -6.43 31.65
CA LEU A 54 -15.61 -5.89 31.14
C LEU A 54 -15.60 -5.76 29.62
N HIS A 55 -14.56 -5.16 29.05
CA HIS A 55 -14.41 -5.05 27.59
C HIS A 55 -14.35 -6.42 26.90
N THR A 56 -13.56 -7.32 27.43
CA THR A 56 -13.46 -8.68 26.91
C THR A 56 -14.80 -9.38 26.89
N ARG A 57 -15.58 -9.26 27.97
CA ARG A 57 -16.93 -9.82 28.11
C ARG A 57 -17.87 -9.29 27.03
N TYR A 58 -17.90 -7.99 26.75
CA TYR A 58 -18.78 -7.39 25.74
C TYR A 58 -18.56 -8.01 24.35
N PHE A 59 -17.31 -8.21 23.95
CA PHE A 59 -17.02 -8.84 22.66
C PHE A 59 -17.36 -10.34 22.66
N GLN A 60 -17.09 -11.04 23.75
CA GLN A 60 -17.44 -12.46 23.89
C GLN A 60 -18.97 -12.67 23.90
N ASP A 61 -19.74 -11.83 24.60
CA ASP A 61 -21.21 -11.88 24.63
C ASP A 61 -21.81 -11.60 23.23
N ALA A 62 -21.14 -10.83 22.39
CA ALA A 62 -21.48 -10.62 20.97
C ALA A 62 -21.02 -11.78 20.04
N GLY A 63 -20.45 -12.84 20.61
CA GLY A 63 -20.03 -14.04 19.87
C GLY A 63 -18.69 -13.94 19.16
N TYR A 64 -17.81 -13.03 19.59
CA TYR A 64 -16.43 -12.94 19.09
C TYR A 64 -15.46 -13.69 20.01
N GLU A 65 -14.48 -14.34 19.41
CA GLU A 65 -13.36 -14.94 20.14
C GLU A 65 -12.30 -13.87 20.42
N VAL A 66 -12.08 -13.53 21.70
CA VAL A 66 -10.97 -12.69 22.12
C VAL A 66 -9.78 -13.58 22.41
N ILE A 67 -8.68 -13.39 21.68
CA ILE A 67 -7.49 -14.24 21.73
C ILE A 67 -6.29 -13.56 22.43
N SER A 68 -6.28 -12.24 22.52
CA SER A 68 -5.19 -11.48 23.13
C SER A 68 -5.69 -10.19 23.75
N VAL A 69 -5.04 -9.72 24.80
CA VAL A 69 -5.28 -8.42 25.43
C VAL A 69 -3.97 -7.74 25.75
N ALA A 70 -3.88 -6.44 25.47
CA ALA A 70 -2.74 -5.59 25.81
C ALA A 70 -3.19 -4.51 26.82
N PRO A 71 -2.71 -4.54 28.07
CA PRO A 71 -3.07 -3.56 29.08
C PRO A 71 -2.72 -2.12 28.76
N PHE A 72 -1.57 -1.89 28.12
CA PHE A 72 -1.08 -0.56 27.76
C PHE A 72 -0.82 -0.45 26.26
N ASN A 73 -0.92 0.78 25.75
CA ASN A 73 -0.44 1.18 24.43
C ASN A 73 0.52 2.35 24.59
N GLU A 74 1.72 2.22 24.01
CA GLU A 74 2.78 3.24 24.05
C GLU A 74 3.07 3.80 25.46
N PRO A 75 3.32 2.91 26.45
CA PRO A 75 3.52 3.36 27.82
C PRO A 75 4.80 4.17 28.03
N ASP A 76 5.74 4.11 27.13
CA ASP A 76 6.97 4.91 27.09
C ASP A 76 6.74 6.32 26.50
N TYR A 77 5.56 6.58 25.93
CA TYR A 77 5.19 7.91 25.46
C TYR A 77 4.54 8.71 26.60
N SER A 78 5.19 9.82 26.97
CA SER A 78 4.77 10.62 28.11
C SER A 78 3.32 11.15 28.03
N TYR A 79 2.80 11.30 26.81
CA TYR A 79 1.44 11.79 26.58
C TYR A 79 0.36 10.78 26.99
N THR A 80 0.62 9.48 26.85
CA THR A 80 -0.35 8.43 27.20
C THR A 80 -0.51 8.29 28.71
N GLY A 81 0.57 8.43 29.46
CA GLY A 81 0.58 8.44 30.93
C GLY A 81 -0.11 7.26 31.58
N GLN A 82 -0.10 6.09 30.95
CA GLN A 82 -0.87 4.92 31.39
C GLN A 82 -0.31 4.28 32.65
N GLY A 83 1.02 4.26 32.82
CA GLY A 83 1.66 3.70 34.01
C GLY A 83 3.08 3.23 33.76
N THR A 84 3.66 2.63 34.77
CA THR A 84 5.02 2.08 34.78
C THR A 84 5.03 0.59 34.40
N ARG A 85 6.21 0.02 34.17
CA ARG A 85 6.40 -1.43 34.01
C ARG A 85 5.90 -2.22 35.21
N GLU A 86 6.04 -1.67 36.43
CA GLU A 86 5.53 -2.29 37.64
C GLU A 86 4.00 -2.28 37.69
N ASP A 87 3.36 -1.19 37.26
CA ASP A 87 1.89 -1.13 37.17
C ASP A 87 1.38 -2.17 36.18
N PHE A 88 1.99 -2.26 34.99
CA PHE A 88 1.65 -3.29 34.01
C PHE A 88 1.78 -4.70 34.59
N TYR A 89 2.91 -4.99 35.26
CA TYR A 89 3.14 -6.30 35.86
C TYR A 89 2.02 -6.66 36.85
N LYS A 90 1.64 -5.73 37.74
CA LYS A 90 0.54 -5.92 38.70
C LYS A 90 -0.80 -6.18 37.99
N ILE A 91 -1.08 -5.44 36.90
CA ILE A 91 -2.29 -5.66 36.10
C ILE A 91 -2.27 -7.06 35.48
N ALA A 92 -1.14 -7.48 34.91
CA ALA A 92 -1.00 -8.80 34.32
C ALA A 92 -1.21 -9.92 35.35
N VAL A 93 -0.73 -9.78 36.59
CA VAL A 93 -1.00 -10.71 37.69
C VAL A 93 -2.51 -10.80 38.01
N GLU A 94 -3.21 -9.67 38.08
CA GLU A 94 -4.68 -9.65 38.31
C GLU A 94 -5.43 -10.32 37.14
N LEU A 95 -5.01 -10.09 35.89
CA LEU A 95 -5.60 -10.75 34.72
C LEU A 95 -5.35 -12.26 34.76
N ARG A 96 -4.15 -12.73 35.11
CA ARG A 96 -3.85 -14.17 35.26
C ARG A 96 -4.68 -14.82 36.36
N ALA A 97 -5.03 -14.10 37.41
CA ALA A 97 -5.89 -14.60 38.48
C ALA A 97 -7.37 -14.73 38.05
N ASN A 98 -7.78 -14.08 36.96
CA ASN A 98 -9.16 -14.15 36.46
C ASN A 98 -9.34 -15.32 35.49
N PRO A 99 -10.28 -16.29 35.77
CA PRO A 99 -10.51 -17.45 34.94
C PRO A 99 -10.83 -17.17 33.47
N ARG A 100 -11.40 -15.99 33.14
CA ARG A 100 -11.68 -15.57 31.75
C ARG A 100 -10.42 -15.51 30.91
N PHE A 101 -9.31 -15.06 31.49
CA PHE A 101 -8.04 -14.87 30.79
C PHE A 101 -7.15 -16.13 30.74
N LYS A 102 -7.65 -17.28 31.22
CA LYS A 102 -6.88 -18.52 31.20
C LYS A 102 -6.36 -18.91 29.83
N ASN A 103 -7.17 -18.68 28.78
CA ASN A 103 -6.85 -19.01 27.39
C ASN A 103 -6.70 -17.74 26.51
N ILE A 104 -6.68 -16.58 27.10
CA ILE A 104 -6.45 -15.30 26.41
C ILE A 104 -5.00 -14.91 26.67
N ARG A 105 -4.27 -14.63 25.61
CA ARG A 105 -2.87 -14.21 25.72
C ARG A 105 -2.76 -12.79 26.28
N ILE A 106 -1.75 -12.56 27.09
CA ILE A 106 -1.38 -11.23 27.54
C ILE A 106 -0.24 -10.75 26.65
N CYS A 107 -0.50 -9.69 25.91
CA CYS A 107 0.45 -9.00 25.05
C CYS A 107 1.04 -7.81 25.80
N GLY A 108 2.34 -7.59 25.67
CA GLY A 108 2.97 -6.48 26.39
C GLY A 108 4.23 -5.96 25.74
N GLY A 109 4.62 -4.80 26.24
CA GLY A 109 5.53 -3.89 25.64
C GLY A 109 4.72 -2.79 24.98
N ASN A 110 4.24 -2.99 23.77
CA ASN A 110 3.51 -2.00 22.97
C ASN A 110 4.19 -0.64 22.99
N THR A 111 5.52 -0.63 23.05
CA THR A 111 6.28 0.61 23.17
C THR A 111 6.27 1.38 21.85
N LEU A 112 6.13 2.72 21.93
CA LEU A 112 6.30 3.61 20.79
C LEU A 112 7.73 3.54 20.23
N ASN A 113 8.70 3.55 21.15
CA ASN A 113 10.13 3.49 20.82
C ASN A 113 10.64 2.06 20.92
N CYS A 114 11.04 1.49 19.80
CA CYS A 114 11.54 0.10 19.77
C CYS A 114 12.83 -0.14 20.56
N ASP A 115 13.60 0.90 20.92
CA ASP A 115 14.76 0.77 21.81
C ASP A 115 14.34 0.54 23.28
N GLU A 116 13.13 0.98 23.65
CA GLU A 116 12.55 0.72 24.98
C GLU A 116 11.89 -0.68 25.08
N ALA A 117 11.69 -1.34 23.95
CA ALA A 117 10.95 -2.60 23.90
C ALA A 117 11.58 -3.73 24.73
N LEU A 118 12.88 -3.94 24.61
CA LEU A 118 13.60 -4.98 25.38
C LEU A 118 13.59 -4.73 26.90
N PRO A 119 13.84 -3.50 27.40
CA PRO A 119 13.66 -3.18 28.82
C PRO A 119 12.27 -3.51 29.37
N TRP A 120 11.21 -3.16 28.61
CA TRP A 120 9.83 -3.48 28.98
C TRP A 120 9.58 -4.99 28.94
N TYR A 121 9.91 -5.63 27.85
CA TYR A 121 9.69 -7.06 27.66
C TYR A 121 10.41 -7.91 28.73
N ASN A 122 11.69 -7.64 28.97
CA ASN A 122 12.47 -8.40 29.95
C ASN A 122 11.94 -8.26 31.40
N TYR A 123 11.36 -7.11 31.72
CA TYR A 123 10.71 -6.91 33.02
C TYR A 123 9.39 -7.70 33.14
N LEU A 124 8.64 -7.82 32.04
CA LEU A 124 7.29 -8.35 32.03
C LEU A 124 7.19 -9.81 31.57
N LYS A 125 8.19 -10.36 30.94
CA LYS A 125 8.11 -11.61 30.15
C LYS A 125 7.55 -12.81 30.89
N GLU A 126 7.69 -12.88 32.22
CA GLU A 126 7.11 -13.98 33.02
C GLU A 126 5.57 -13.94 33.01
N GLN A 127 4.97 -12.79 32.78
CA GLN A 127 3.52 -12.60 32.69
C GLN A 127 2.99 -12.54 31.25
N LEU A 128 3.87 -12.44 30.26
CA LEU A 128 3.49 -12.28 28.86
C LEU A 128 3.41 -13.58 28.10
N ASP A 129 2.49 -13.68 27.16
CA ASP A 129 2.47 -14.68 26.08
C ASP A 129 2.96 -14.10 24.75
N GLU A 130 2.84 -12.78 24.60
CA GLU A 130 3.18 -12.03 23.39
C GLU A 130 4.03 -10.82 23.71
N GLY A 131 5.05 -10.56 22.89
CA GLY A 131 5.80 -9.30 22.90
C GLY A 131 5.40 -8.42 21.73
N ASN A 132 5.22 -7.12 21.99
CA ASN A 132 4.80 -6.13 21.01
C ASN A 132 5.65 -4.86 21.11
N THR A 133 5.94 -4.26 19.97
CA THR A 133 6.54 -2.93 19.87
C THR A 133 6.19 -2.28 18.54
N HIS A 134 6.03 -0.96 18.56
CA HIS A 134 5.93 -0.15 17.35
C HIS A 134 7.30 0.34 16.88
N GLN A 135 7.36 0.99 15.74
CA GLN A 135 8.58 1.60 15.20
C GLN A 135 8.35 3.09 14.92
N LEU A 136 7.76 3.82 15.83
CA LEU A 136 7.58 5.27 15.72
C LEU A 136 8.84 6.04 16.13
N ALA A 137 9.66 5.42 16.97
CA ALA A 137 10.98 5.91 17.37
C ALA A 137 11.93 4.74 17.60
N GLY A 138 13.23 5.05 17.80
CA GLY A 138 14.28 4.08 18.08
C GLY A 138 15.12 3.71 16.87
N GLU A 139 15.99 2.74 17.04
CA GLU A 139 16.95 2.31 16.03
C GLU A 139 16.63 0.90 15.49
N PHE A 140 16.99 0.65 14.24
CA PHE A 140 16.76 -0.63 13.57
C PHE A 140 17.25 -1.83 14.39
N ASN A 141 18.40 -1.68 15.04
CA ASN A 141 18.98 -2.73 15.88
C ASN A 141 18.06 -3.07 17.07
N GLY A 142 17.43 -2.08 17.70
CA GLY A 142 16.47 -2.28 18.79
C GLY A 142 15.26 -3.08 18.32
N TYR A 143 14.69 -2.71 17.18
CA TYR A 143 13.56 -3.39 16.57
C TYR A 143 13.87 -4.86 16.23
N ALA A 144 14.99 -5.11 15.55
CA ALA A 144 15.41 -6.46 15.19
C ALA A 144 15.71 -7.32 16.44
N ALA A 145 16.47 -6.79 17.39
CA ALA A 145 16.85 -7.50 18.62
C ALA A 145 15.62 -7.86 19.49
N PHE A 146 14.61 -7.01 19.51
CA PHE A 146 13.37 -7.27 20.23
C PHE A 146 12.70 -8.54 19.70
N TYR A 147 12.39 -8.61 18.40
CA TYR A 147 11.72 -9.77 17.81
C TYR A 147 12.56 -11.05 17.92
N GLU A 148 13.87 -10.94 17.71
CA GLU A 148 14.76 -12.07 17.88
C GLU A 148 14.72 -12.63 19.32
N THR A 149 14.65 -11.75 20.32
CA THR A 149 14.57 -12.14 21.73
C THR A 149 13.23 -12.80 22.05
N VAL A 150 12.12 -12.20 21.64
CA VAL A 150 10.78 -12.77 21.85
C VAL A 150 10.66 -14.16 21.22
N ARG A 151 11.18 -14.32 20.00
CA ARG A 151 11.27 -15.64 19.32
C ARG A 151 12.11 -16.64 20.07
N LYS A 152 13.29 -16.24 20.57
CA LYS A 152 14.18 -17.11 21.35
C LYS A 152 13.53 -17.59 22.66
N ASP A 153 12.74 -16.74 23.28
CA ASP A 153 11.96 -17.07 24.47
C ASP A 153 10.73 -17.97 24.16
N GLY A 154 10.50 -18.32 22.89
CA GLY A 154 9.39 -19.18 22.45
C GLY A 154 8.02 -18.51 22.53
N LYS A 155 7.98 -17.20 22.60
CA LYS A 155 6.75 -16.42 22.68
C LYS A 155 6.32 -15.85 21.33
N MET A 156 5.07 -15.45 21.22
CA MET A 156 4.57 -14.78 20.03
C MET A 156 5.09 -13.35 19.95
N ALA A 157 5.37 -12.90 18.75
CA ALA A 157 5.84 -11.56 18.47
C ALA A 157 4.85 -10.81 17.58
N MET A 158 4.52 -9.59 17.95
CA MET A 158 3.49 -8.78 17.35
C MET A 158 3.97 -7.34 17.10
N ASN A 159 3.43 -6.71 16.07
CA ASN A 159 3.40 -5.26 15.91
C ASN A 159 1.98 -4.88 15.51
N ASP A 160 1.22 -4.30 16.41
CA ASP A 160 -0.18 -3.94 16.18
C ASP A 160 -0.38 -2.52 15.64
N GLU A 161 0.73 -1.86 15.26
CA GLU A 161 0.71 -0.54 14.65
C GLU A 161 1.83 -0.38 13.61
N MET A 162 1.78 -1.19 12.54
CA MET A 162 2.75 -1.09 11.44
C MET A 162 2.42 0.04 10.48
N HIS A 163 3.42 0.82 10.08
CA HIS A 163 3.27 1.98 9.22
C HIS A 163 3.74 1.76 7.78
N ASN A 164 4.59 0.75 7.54
CA ASN A 164 5.08 0.46 6.19
C ASN A 164 5.56 -0.98 6.03
N VAL A 165 5.72 -1.39 4.76
CA VAL A 165 6.14 -2.76 4.41
C VAL A 165 7.54 -3.10 4.94
N MET A 166 8.42 -2.11 5.15
CA MET A 166 9.74 -2.34 5.74
C MET A 166 9.63 -2.95 7.13
N GLU A 167 8.73 -2.43 7.98
CA GLU A 167 8.51 -2.96 9.34
C GLU A 167 8.07 -4.42 9.31
N ALA A 168 7.16 -4.77 8.39
CA ALA A 168 6.73 -6.14 8.21
C ALA A 168 7.86 -7.06 7.72
N MET A 169 8.65 -6.61 6.73
CA MET A 169 9.77 -7.40 6.19
C MET A 169 10.84 -7.66 7.24
N VAL A 170 11.25 -6.64 7.96
CA VAL A 170 12.24 -6.74 9.04
C VAL A 170 11.69 -7.57 10.20
N GLY A 171 10.45 -7.28 10.61
CA GLY A 171 9.81 -8.04 11.67
C GLY A 171 9.77 -9.54 11.36
N LEU A 172 9.34 -9.94 10.16
CA LEU A 172 9.30 -11.34 9.72
C LEU A 172 10.69 -12.01 9.69
N GLU A 173 11.73 -11.27 9.32
CA GLU A 173 13.10 -11.78 9.36
C GLU A 173 13.50 -12.19 10.80
N TYR A 174 13.17 -11.35 11.77
CA TYR A 174 13.60 -11.53 13.15
C TYR A 174 12.59 -12.24 14.05
N GLY A 175 11.38 -12.54 13.57
CA GLY A 175 10.46 -13.41 14.32
C GLY A 175 9.07 -12.86 14.57
N LEU A 176 8.70 -11.73 13.98
CA LEU A 176 7.34 -11.23 13.96
C LEU A 176 6.40 -12.27 13.36
N GLN A 177 5.28 -12.52 13.99
CA GLN A 177 4.27 -13.47 13.55
C GLN A 177 2.94 -12.84 13.19
N THR A 178 2.62 -11.70 13.79
CA THR A 178 1.39 -10.97 13.57
C THR A 178 1.66 -9.48 13.44
N GLY A 179 1.03 -8.84 12.46
CA GLY A 179 1.10 -7.41 12.28
C GLY A 179 -0.25 -6.83 11.89
N ILE A 180 -0.52 -5.63 12.35
CA ILE A 180 -1.71 -4.85 12.02
C ILE A 180 -1.26 -3.52 11.43
N TRP A 181 -1.80 -3.17 10.27
CA TRP A 181 -1.50 -1.90 9.63
C TRP A 181 -2.22 -0.74 10.32
N TRP A 182 -1.49 0.30 10.62
CA TRP A 182 -2.07 1.60 10.87
C TRP A 182 -2.60 2.16 9.56
N GLY A 183 -3.91 2.43 9.49
CA GLY A 183 -4.56 2.84 8.25
C GLY A 183 -4.94 1.66 7.34
N SER A 184 -4.87 1.86 6.03
CA SER A 184 -5.32 0.87 5.04
C SER A 184 -4.22 -0.09 4.60
N ALA A 185 -4.64 -1.28 4.15
CA ALA A 185 -3.77 -2.26 3.50
C ALA A 185 -3.79 -2.09 1.97
N GLU A 186 -3.51 -0.88 1.50
CA GLU A 186 -3.48 -0.55 0.08
C GLU A 186 -2.10 -0.80 -0.55
N TYR A 187 -2.04 -0.82 -1.87
CA TYR A 187 -0.80 -0.93 -2.66
C TYR A 187 0.15 -2.03 -2.17
N ALA A 188 1.39 -1.68 -1.88
CA ALA A 188 2.42 -2.62 -1.44
C ALA A 188 2.02 -3.40 -0.18
N ARG A 189 1.31 -2.79 0.76
CA ARG A 189 0.82 -3.45 1.99
C ARG A 189 -0.17 -4.57 1.68
N GLY A 190 -1.17 -4.28 0.85
CA GLY A 190 -2.17 -5.27 0.45
C GLY A 190 -1.58 -6.42 -0.35
N GLU A 191 -0.69 -6.12 -1.29
CA GLU A 191 0.01 -7.14 -2.07
C GLU A 191 0.94 -7.99 -1.18
N PHE A 192 1.64 -7.36 -0.23
CA PHE A 192 2.46 -8.06 0.75
C PHE A 192 1.66 -9.03 1.61
N CYS A 193 0.51 -8.62 2.13
CA CYS A 193 -0.39 -9.49 2.89
C CYS A 193 -0.85 -10.69 2.07
N LYS A 194 -1.19 -10.48 0.79
CA LYS A 194 -1.66 -11.56 -0.09
C LYS A 194 -0.56 -12.58 -0.36
N ILE A 195 0.64 -12.11 -0.71
CA ILE A 195 1.71 -13.01 -1.15
C ILE A 195 2.47 -13.64 0.00
N SER A 196 2.68 -12.93 1.12
CA SER A 196 3.40 -13.45 2.28
C SER A 196 2.59 -14.52 3.03
N ARG A 197 1.26 -14.49 2.93
CA ARG A 197 0.37 -15.48 3.55
C ARG A 197 0.51 -16.86 2.92
N GLY A 198 1.46 -17.63 3.44
CA GLY A 198 1.74 -18.99 2.98
C GLY A 198 2.54 -19.05 1.68
N GLY A 199 3.04 -17.92 1.18
CA GLY A 199 4.01 -17.86 0.10
C GLY A 199 5.43 -18.15 0.57
N GLU A 200 6.33 -18.34 -0.38
CA GLU A 200 7.74 -18.61 -0.16
C GLU A 200 8.55 -17.31 -0.29
N ARG A 201 9.33 -16.97 0.71
CA ARG A 201 10.30 -15.86 0.58
C ARG A 201 11.55 -16.34 -0.14
N LEU A 202 11.81 -15.78 -1.31
CA LEU A 202 12.94 -16.16 -2.18
C LEU A 202 14.22 -15.38 -1.84
N ALA A 203 14.10 -14.16 -1.37
CA ALA A 203 15.21 -13.29 -1.02
C ALA A 203 14.84 -12.26 0.04
N TYR A 204 15.83 -11.81 0.79
CA TYR A 204 15.74 -10.72 1.75
C TYR A 204 17.08 -9.98 1.82
N THR A 205 17.01 -8.68 2.00
CA THR A 205 18.15 -7.82 2.32
C THR A 205 17.73 -6.62 3.14
N GLU A 206 18.66 -6.01 3.86
CA GLU A 206 18.40 -4.85 4.69
C GLU A 206 19.58 -3.87 4.68
N HIS A 207 19.27 -2.59 4.87
CA HIS A 207 20.26 -1.54 5.10
C HIS A 207 19.87 -0.77 6.36
N ARG A 208 20.41 -1.22 7.49
CA ARG A 208 20.06 -0.73 8.85
C ARG A 208 20.25 0.78 9.04
N PRO A 209 21.36 1.39 8.57
CA PRO A 209 21.57 2.82 8.81
C PRO A 209 20.49 3.73 8.21
N ASN A 210 19.76 3.26 7.21
CA ASN A 210 18.65 4.00 6.57
C ASN A 210 17.30 3.31 6.72
N TRP A 211 17.16 2.37 7.65
CA TRP A 211 15.91 1.66 7.89
C TRP A 211 15.23 1.18 6.59
N THR A 212 16.01 0.51 5.76
CA THR A 212 15.53 0.02 4.46
C THR A 212 15.61 -1.49 4.44
N ALA A 213 14.58 -2.14 3.91
CA ALA A 213 14.58 -3.57 3.64
C ALA A 213 13.94 -3.86 2.28
N ALA A 214 14.32 -4.99 1.72
CA ALA A 214 13.72 -5.54 0.51
C ALA A 214 13.56 -7.05 0.62
N SER A 215 12.51 -7.57 -0.01
CA SER A 215 12.29 -9.01 -0.10
C SER A 215 11.59 -9.40 -1.40
N VAL A 216 11.75 -10.65 -1.79
CA VAL A 216 11.07 -11.25 -2.94
C VAL A 216 10.28 -12.45 -2.46
N TYR A 217 9.04 -12.52 -2.87
CA TYR A 217 8.12 -13.62 -2.54
C TYR A 217 7.56 -14.28 -3.78
N ARG A 218 7.35 -15.59 -3.69
CA ARG A 218 6.53 -16.39 -4.61
C ARG A 218 5.22 -16.72 -3.92
N SER A 219 4.09 -16.55 -4.60
CA SER A 219 2.78 -16.93 -4.09
C SER A 219 2.72 -18.44 -3.81
N LYS A 220 1.83 -18.84 -2.91
CA LYS A 220 1.66 -20.24 -2.49
C LYS A 220 1.38 -21.19 -3.66
N ASP A 221 0.65 -20.74 -4.66
CA ASP A 221 0.33 -21.47 -5.87
C ASP A 221 1.40 -21.38 -6.97
N GLY A 222 2.46 -20.61 -6.72
CA GLY A 222 3.57 -20.41 -7.69
C GLY A 222 3.24 -19.50 -8.87
N SER A 223 2.01 -18.98 -8.96
CA SER A 223 1.55 -18.20 -10.12
C SER A 223 2.11 -16.77 -10.17
N LYS A 224 2.56 -16.24 -9.02
CA LYS A 224 2.97 -14.86 -8.87
C LYS A 224 4.31 -14.75 -8.15
N VAL A 225 5.17 -13.86 -8.63
CA VAL A 225 6.39 -13.43 -7.92
C VAL A 225 6.39 -11.92 -7.81
N GLN A 226 6.64 -11.42 -6.61
CA GLN A 226 6.68 -9.99 -6.34
C GLN A 226 7.91 -9.63 -5.50
N ALA A 227 8.54 -8.53 -5.87
CA ALA A 227 9.59 -7.89 -5.08
C ALA A 227 9.01 -6.69 -4.31
N PHE A 228 9.49 -6.49 -3.10
CA PHE A 228 9.08 -5.40 -2.23
C PHE A 228 10.30 -4.60 -1.78
N GLY A 229 10.18 -3.28 -1.81
CA GLY A 229 11.10 -2.35 -1.20
C GLY A 229 10.35 -1.51 -0.16
N GLY A 230 10.96 -1.28 0.97
CA GLY A 230 10.42 -0.44 2.02
C GLY A 230 11.50 0.34 2.76
N VAL A 231 11.21 1.56 3.14
CA VAL A 231 12.03 2.41 3.99
C VAL A 231 11.16 3.01 5.09
N SER A 232 11.73 3.22 6.28
CA SER A 232 10.95 3.85 7.36
C SER A 232 10.44 5.23 6.95
N ASN A 233 9.21 5.54 7.31
CA ASN A 233 8.56 6.82 7.01
C ASN A 233 9.32 8.04 7.55
N VAL A 234 10.09 7.86 8.62
CA VAL A 234 10.89 8.93 9.25
C VAL A 234 12.30 9.08 8.68
N ARG A 235 12.71 8.20 7.75
CA ARG A 235 14.05 8.26 7.13
C ARG A 235 13.93 8.86 5.73
N LEU A 236 14.51 10.03 5.56
CA LEU A 236 14.38 10.83 4.33
C LEU A 236 15.45 10.55 3.28
N LYS A 237 16.39 9.64 3.57
CA LYS A 237 17.49 9.35 2.65
C LYS A 237 17.04 8.41 1.55
N ARG A 238 17.38 8.74 0.33
CA ARG A 238 17.24 7.85 -0.82
C ARG A 238 18.02 6.56 -0.61
N GLN A 239 17.42 5.46 -1.03
CA GLN A 239 18.04 4.16 -1.06
C GLN A 239 17.82 3.51 -2.42
N LEU A 240 18.87 2.92 -2.99
CA LEU A 240 18.80 2.12 -4.20
C LEU A 240 18.77 0.65 -3.81
N ILE A 241 17.74 -0.06 -4.25
CA ILE A 241 17.60 -1.51 -4.09
C ILE A 241 17.86 -2.16 -5.44
N VAL A 242 18.70 -3.18 -5.48
CA VAL A 242 18.99 -3.94 -6.70
C VAL A 242 18.40 -5.33 -6.57
N PHE A 243 17.44 -5.66 -7.43
CA PHE A 243 16.92 -7.02 -7.58
C PHE A 243 17.67 -7.72 -8.70
N VAL A 244 18.15 -8.94 -8.44
CA VAL A 244 18.93 -9.71 -9.39
C VAL A 244 18.30 -11.09 -9.61
N SER A 245 17.91 -11.39 -10.83
CA SER A 245 17.50 -12.73 -11.24
C SER A 245 18.72 -13.60 -11.53
N LYS A 246 18.89 -14.71 -10.80
CA LYS A 246 20.07 -15.57 -10.91
C LYS A 246 20.05 -16.48 -12.14
N GLU A 247 18.90 -17.01 -12.50
CA GLU A 247 18.79 -18.10 -13.48
C GLU A 247 18.48 -17.63 -14.90
N LYS A 248 17.61 -16.64 -15.03
CA LYS A 248 17.11 -16.17 -16.33
C LYS A 248 16.78 -14.69 -16.31
N ASP A 249 16.65 -14.12 -17.49
CA ASP A 249 16.09 -12.78 -17.66
C ASP A 249 14.59 -12.81 -17.35
N VAL A 250 14.11 -11.77 -16.69
CA VAL A 250 12.72 -11.61 -16.27
C VAL A 250 12.25 -10.19 -16.56
N PHE A 251 10.93 -10.00 -16.50
CA PHE A 251 10.32 -8.67 -16.60
C PHE A 251 9.99 -8.16 -15.20
N TYR A 252 10.28 -6.89 -14.94
CA TYR A 252 9.95 -6.18 -13.72
C TYR A 252 8.91 -5.11 -14.04
N ASP A 253 7.67 -5.27 -13.56
CA ASP A 253 6.52 -4.44 -13.95
C ASP A 253 6.41 -4.27 -15.48
N GLY A 254 6.70 -5.33 -16.21
CA GLY A 254 6.69 -5.35 -17.66
C GLY A 254 7.96 -4.83 -18.36
N TYR A 255 8.94 -4.32 -17.63
CA TYR A 255 10.24 -3.91 -18.19
C TYR A 255 11.19 -5.08 -18.27
N GLY A 256 11.77 -5.29 -19.43
CA GLY A 256 12.72 -6.37 -19.65
C GLY A 256 12.64 -6.97 -21.05
N PRO A 257 13.14 -8.19 -21.26
CA PRO A 257 13.73 -9.06 -20.24
C PRO A 257 15.11 -8.57 -19.77
N GLN A 258 15.35 -8.64 -18.45
CA GLN A 258 16.62 -8.21 -17.86
C GLN A 258 16.96 -8.98 -16.60
N ARG A 259 18.27 -9.00 -16.24
CA ARG A 259 18.78 -9.67 -15.03
C ARG A 259 18.69 -8.82 -13.80
N GLU A 260 18.88 -7.54 -13.94
CA GLU A 260 18.99 -6.58 -12.84
C GLU A 260 17.90 -5.52 -12.97
N PHE A 261 17.29 -5.20 -11.85
CA PHE A 261 16.33 -4.11 -11.72
C PHE A 261 16.69 -3.23 -10.54
N TYR A 262 16.80 -1.95 -10.78
CA TYR A 262 17.20 -0.95 -9.79
C TYR A 262 15.98 -0.16 -9.34
N LEU A 263 15.52 -0.43 -8.13
CA LEU A 263 14.41 0.28 -7.52
C LEU A 263 14.93 1.41 -6.63
N GLU A 264 14.64 2.65 -6.99
CA GLU A 264 14.93 3.79 -6.13
C GLU A 264 13.80 4.00 -5.13
N MET A 265 14.16 3.99 -3.84
CA MET A 265 13.28 4.38 -2.74
C MET A 265 13.62 5.83 -2.38
N PRO A 266 12.73 6.80 -2.66
CA PRO A 266 13.04 8.22 -2.43
C PRO A 266 13.15 8.59 -0.95
N GLY A 267 12.64 7.76 -0.04
CA GLY A 267 12.55 8.01 1.39
C GLY A 267 11.14 8.36 1.82
N GLY A 268 10.87 8.22 3.09
CA GLY A 268 9.62 8.65 3.70
C GLY A 268 9.67 10.13 4.08
N ASN A 269 8.52 10.72 4.32
CA ASN A 269 8.37 12.11 4.74
C ASN A 269 7.67 12.26 6.08
N SER A 270 7.75 11.34 7.01
CA SER A 270 7.01 11.28 8.26
C SER A 270 5.78 10.35 8.24
N TYR A 271 4.90 10.45 9.21
CA TYR A 271 3.78 9.51 9.42
C TYR A 271 2.47 9.90 8.71
N GLN A 272 2.51 10.78 7.72
CA GLN A 272 1.29 11.22 7.06
C GLN A 272 0.88 10.27 5.92
N ASP A 273 -0.42 10.11 5.68
CA ASP A 273 -0.97 9.07 4.81
C ASP A 273 -0.48 9.11 3.35
N ASP A 274 -0.22 10.29 2.81
CA ASP A 274 0.23 10.44 1.42
C ASP A 274 1.67 9.97 1.16
N GLU A 275 2.42 9.71 2.21
CA GLU A 275 3.86 9.43 2.17
C GLU A 275 4.21 7.96 2.13
N GLN A 276 3.26 7.10 2.43
CA GLN A 276 3.38 5.66 2.31
C GLN A 276 3.86 5.24 0.92
N ARG A 277 3.46 5.99 -0.10
CA ARG A 277 3.82 5.74 -1.50
C ARG A 277 5.29 5.96 -1.81
N ASN A 278 5.95 6.83 -1.07
CA ASN A 278 7.40 7.07 -1.18
C ASN A 278 8.21 6.09 -0.34
N ALA A 279 7.62 5.58 0.73
CA ALA A 279 8.28 4.70 1.69
C ALA A 279 8.20 3.22 1.31
N GLU A 280 7.30 2.83 0.41
CA GLU A 280 7.06 1.43 0.07
C GLU A 280 6.70 1.21 -1.40
N ARG A 281 7.21 0.12 -1.96
CA ARG A 281 7.02 -0.25 -3.36
C ARG A 281 6.82 -1.76 -3.50
N VAL A 282 6.00 -2.14 -4.46
CA VAL A 282 5.89 -3.50 -4.97
C VAL A 282 6.20 -3.52 -6.45
N VAL A 283 6.94 -4.52 -6.90
CA VAL A 283 7.31 -4.76 -8.30
C VAL A 283 6.91 -6.18 -8.67
N ASN A 284 6.10 -6.32 -9.72
CA ASN A 284 5.72 -7.62 -10.23
C ASN A 284 6.84 -8.20 -11.08
N ILE A 285 7.17 -9.46 -10.86
CA ILE A 285 8.20 -10.18 -11.64
C ILE A 285 7.50 -11.23 -12.47
N THR A 286 7.68 -11.16 -13.81
CA THR A 286 7.11 -12.11 -14.75
C THR A 286 8.18 -12.69 -15.67
N TRP A 287 7.92 -13.85 -16.21
CA TRP A 287 8.77 -14.52 -17.20
C TRP A 287 7.87 -15.13 -18.27
N GLY A 288 8.02 -14.69 -19.48
CA GLY A 288 7.20 -15.13 -20.61
C GLY A 288 6.88 -14.00 -21.56
N GLU A 289 5.79 -14.13 -22.30
CA GLU A 289 5.42 -13.22 -23.39
C GLU A 289 4.65 -11.98 -22.97
N ASP A 290 4.48 -11.74 -21.69
CA ASP A 290 3.84 -10.51 -21.22
C ASP A 290 4.82 -9.34 -21.34
N ILE A 291 4.85 -8.81 -22.54
CA ILE A 291 5.87 -7.89 -22.99
C ILE A 291 5.32 -6.50 -22.95
N GLN A 292 5.75 -5.74 -21.97
CA GLN A 292 5.78 -4.31 -22.14
C GLN A 292 6.92 -3.96 -23.09
N PRO A 293 6.65 -3.21 -24.15
CA PRO A 293 7.73 -2.69 -24.99
C PRO A 293 8.60 -1.76 -24.15
N VAL A 294 9.89 -1.81 -24.38
CA VAL A 294 10.82 -0.82 -23.79
C VAL A 294 10.32 0.57 -24.16
N ILE A 295 10.01 1.38 -23.13
CA ILE A 295 9.50 2.74 -23.33
C ILE A 295 10.70 3.68 -23.42
N ASP A 296 11.08 4.00 -24.64
CA ASP A 296 12.10 5.02 -24.95
C ASP A 296 11.82 5.52 -26.37
N GLY A 297 11.10 6.61 -26.49
CA GLY A 297 10.71 7.12 -27.79
C GLY A 297 9.69 8.23 -27.75
N GLN A 298 9.04 8.43 -28.88
CA GLN A 298 7.96 9.40 -29.01
C GLN A 298 6.60 8.72 -28.97
N TYR A 299 5.71 9.24 -28.16
CA TYR A 299 4.39 8.67 -27.90
C TYR A 299 3.29 9.73 -27.91
N VAL A 300 2.06 9.26 -28.12
CA VAL A 300 0.83 9.97 -27.75
C VAL A 300 0.34 9.34 -26.45
N LEU A 301 0.05 10.16 -25.45
CA LEU A 301 -0.50 9.71 -24.17
C LEU A 301 -2.01 9.85 -24.20
N ILE A 302 -2.73 8.75 -24.04
CA ILE A 302 -4.21 8.70 -24.08
C ILE A 302 -4.74 8.41 -22.69
N ASN A 303 -5.66 9.24 -22.19
CA ASN A 303 -6.36 8.96 -20.94
C ASN A 303 -7.38 7.83 -21.12
N ARG A 304 -7.47 6.92 -20.13
CA ARG A 304 -8.38 5.76 -20.22
C ARG A 304 -9.85 6.16 -20.16
N SER A 305 -10.21 7.06 -19.26
CA SER A 305 -11.59 7.46 -19.02
C SER A 305 -12.21 8.22 -20.22
N THR A 306 -11.45 9.15 -20.80
CA THR A 306 -11.99 10.08 -21.81
C THR A 306 -11.55 9.77 -23.24
N GLN A 307 -10.54 8.92 -23.40
CA GLN A 307 -9.91 8.58 -24.67
C GLN A 307 -9.31 9.81 -25.40
N ARG A 308 -8.93 10.83 -24.63
CA ARG A 308 -8.35 12.08 -25.14
C ARG A 308 -6.82 12.04 -25.06
N ALA A 309 -6.16 12.73 -25.96
CA ALA A 309 -4.71 12.84 -26.01
C ALA A 309 -4.21 14.00 -25.14
N VAL A 310 -3.12 13.78 -24.42
CA VAL A 310 -2.42 14.87 -23.69
C VAL A 310 -1.85 15.86 -24.68
N GLU A 311 -2.12 17.14 -24.45
CA GLU A 311 -1.65 18.23 -25.32
C GLU A 311 -1.17 19.46 -24.52
N ILE A 312 -0.23 20.18 -25.11
CA ILE A 312 0.08 21.55 -24.66
C ILE A 312 -1.08 22.46 -25.11
N THR A 313 -1.61 23.25 -24.20
CA THR A 313 -2.75 24.15 -24.49
C THR A 313 -2.45 25.03 -25.69
N GLN A 314 -3.24 24.84 -26.77
CA GLN A 314 -3.11 25.53 -28.05
C GLN A 314 -1.72 25.44 -28.72
N GLY A 315 -0.86 24.50 -28.28
CA GLY A 315 0.50 24.40 -28.81
C GLY A 315 1.42 25.57 -28.40
N ASN A 316 1.06 26.32 -27.37
CA ASN A 316 1.87 27.45 -26.89
C ASN A 316 3.19 26.93 -26.27
N THR A 317 4.31 27.53 -26.67
CA THR A 317 5.65 27.07 -26.30
C THR A 317 6.26 27.85 -25.13
N ALA A 318 5.53 28.76 -24.49
CA ALA A 318 6.01 29.50 -23.33
C ALA A 318 6.08 28.62 -22.07
N GLU A 319 7.07 28.87 -21.20
CA GLU A 319 7.13 28.26 -19.89
C GLU A 319 5.88 28.54 -19.08
N GLY A 320 5.46 27.57 -18.28
CA GLY A 320 4.21 27.64 -17.51
C GLY A 320 2.94 27.40 -18.34
N THR A 321 3.07 27.10 -19.64
CA THR A 321 1.90 26.75 -20.43
C THR A 321 1.27 25.47 -19.90
N ASN A 322 -0.05 25.54 -19.68
CA ASN A 322 -0.80 24.46 -19.12
C ASN A 322 -0.85 23.23 -20.03
N VAL A 323 -0.83 22.06 -19.43
CA VAL A 323 -1.06 20.76 -20.08
C VAL A 323 -2.51 20.34 -19.82
N LYS A 324 -3.19 19.88 -20.85
CA LYS A 324 -4.57 19.37 -20.80
C LYS A 324 -4.75 18.18 -21.72
N THR A 325 -5.92 17.61 -21.77
CA THR A 325 -6.26 16.65 -22.82
C THR A 325 -7.14 17.26 -23.90
N GLY A 326 -7.00 16.75 -25.11
CA GLY A 326 -7.76 17.18 -26.29
C GLY A 326 -8.11 15.99 -27.18
N LYS A 327 -9.08 16.16 -28.06
CA LYS A 327 -9.35 15.15 -29.11
C LYS A 327 -8.07 14.93 -29.90
N PHE A 328 -7.70 13.66 -30.08
CA PHE A 328 -6.49 13.33 -30.87
C PHE A 328 -6.60 13.85 -32.31
N ASP A 329 -5.51 14.45 -32.75
CA ASP A 329 -5.34 14.93 -34.12
C ASP A 329 -3.89 14.70 -34.55
N ALA A 330 -3.66 13.82 -35.50
CA ALA A 330 -2.33 13.43 -35.95
C ALA A 330 -1.50 14.60 -36.52
N SER A 331 -2.14 15.71 -36.93
CA SER A 331 -1.45 16.91 -37.41
C SER A 331 -0.86 17.76 -36.30
N LYS A 332 -1.31 17.56 -35.04
CA LYS A 332 -0.90 18.34 -33.90
C LYS A 332 0.40 17.80 -33.28
N ALA A 333 1.54 18.40 -33.60
CA ALA A 333 2.83 18.01 -33.01
C ALA A 333 2.84 18.15 -31.48
N TYR A 334 2.04 19.05 -30.92
CA TYR A 334 1.94 19.32 -29.48
C TYR A 334 1.10 18.29 -28.71
N GLN A 335 0.60 17.24 -29.36
CA GLN A 335 0.03 16.04 -28.74
C GLN A 335 1.03 14.88 -28.68
N ARG A 336 2.29 15.10 -29.08
CA ARG A 336 3.34 14.09 -29.04
C ARG A 336 4.31 14.41 -27.92
N TRP A 337 4.88 13.36 -27.34
CA TRP A 337 5.76 13.49 -26.18
C TRP A 337 6.89 12.48 -26.29
N TYR A 338 8.10 12.92 -26.06
CA TYR A 338 9.19 12.00 -25.78
C TYR A 338 9.04 11.47 -24.35
N VAL A 339 8.96 10.16 -24.19
CA VAL A 339 9.02 9.48 -22.90
C VAL A 339 10.31 8.72 -22.87
N ARG A 340 11.25 9.17 -22.08
CA ARG A 340 12.61 8.65 -22.05
C ARG A 340 13.10 8.39 -20.64
N PRO A 341 13.87 7.31 -20.42
CA PRO A 341 14.49 7.07 -19.11
C PRO A 341 15.35 8.24 -18.68
N VAL A 342 15.30 8.59 -17.41
CA VAL A 342 16.13 9.66 -16.81
C VAL A 342 17.61 9.32 -16.90
N SER A 343 17.94 8.06 -16.69
CA SER A 343 19.30 7.54 -16.77
C SER A 343 19.29 6.05 -17.01
N SER A 344 20.04 5.57 -17.99
CA SER A 344 20.29 4.13 -18.23
C SER A 344 21.04 3.44 -17.07
N ARG A 345 21.44 4.18 -16.06
CA ARG A 345 22.18 3.69 -14.91
C ARG A 345 21.32 3.60 -13.66
N ILE A 346 20.37 4.56 -13.46
CA ILE A 346 19.32 4.37 -12.47
C ILE A 346 18.31 3.54 -13.19
N GLY A 347 18.43 2.47 -13.02
CA GLY A 347 17.57 1.71 -13.69
C GLY A 347 18.18 1.24 -14.87
N GLY A 348 19.21 0.75 -14.90
CA GLY A 348 19.24 -0.24 -15.91
C GLY A 348 17.78 -0.70 -16.04
N ASP A 349 16.93 -0.21 -15.16
CA ASP A 349 15.53 -0.53 -14.92
C ASP A 349 14.49 0.51 -15.39
N PHE A 350 14.91 1.64 -15.88
CA PHE A 350 13.97 2.71 -16.26
C PHE A 350 12.98 3.13 -15.15
N SER A 351 13.43 3.20 -13.90
CA SER A 351 12.55 3.54 -12.77
C SER A 351 11.86 4.88 -12.92
N TYR A 352 12.53 5.85 -13.54
CA TYR A 352 11.97 7.18 -13.82
C TYR A 352 12.17 7.61 -15.26
N PHE A 353 11.19 8.37 -15.74
CA PHE A 353 11.13 8.92 -17.09
C PHE A 353 11.00 10.43 -17.04
N CYS A 354 11.58 11.09 -18.03
CA CYS A 354 11.20 12.45 -18.41
C CYS A 354 10.19 12.39 -19.54
N ILE A 355 9.15 13.23 -19.45
CA ILE A 355 8.15 13.42 -20.49
C ILE A 355 8.35 14.79 -21.07
N THR A 356 8.89 14.88 -22.30
CA THR A 356 9.29 16.15 -22.91
C THR A 356 8.60 16.38 -24.25
N SER A 357 8.32 17.65 -24.51
CA SER A 357 7.70 18.06 -25.77
C SER A 357 8.69 18.07 -26.94
N PRO A 358 8.35 17.48 -28.09
CA PRO A 358 9.22 17.51 -29.27
C PRO A 358 9.29 18.89 -29.94
N ILE A 359 8.36 19.81 -29.64
CA ILE A 359 8.31 21.12 -30.29
C ILE A 359 9.22 22.17 -29.65
N ASN A 360 9.54 22.02 -28.38
CA ASN A 360 10.36 23.00 -27.64
C ASN A 360 11.31 22.38 -26.60
N GLY A 361 11.31 21.05 -26.42
CA GLY A 361 12.16 20.35 -25.46
C GLY A 361 11.76 20.53 -23.98
N MET A 362 10.67 21.25 -23.70
CA MET A 362 10.19 21.44 -22.33
C MET A 362 9.59 20.17 -21.75
N SER A 363 9.71 20.00 -20.45
CA SER A 363 9.30 18.83 -19.70
C SER A 363 7.93 19.04 -19.04
N PHE A 364 7.20 17.95 -18.82
CA PHE A 364 6.13 17.93 -17.83
C PHE A 364 6.70 18.35 -16.49
N ASP A 365 6.06 19.31 -15.87
CA ASP A 365 6.50 19.92 -14.63
C ASP A 365 5.31 20.02 -13.67
N ILE A 366 5.50 19.53 -12.46
CA ILE A 366 4.56 19.86 -11.39
C ILE A 366 4.76 21.31 -11.05
N TRP A 367 3.79 22.13 -11.45
CA TRP A 367 3.87 23.57 -11.35
C TRP A 367 4.07 24.01 -9.89
N ASN A 368 5.03 24.89 -9.70
CA ASN A 368 5.42 25.42 -8.39
C ASN A 368 5.82 24.35 -7.35
N TRP A 369 6.28 23.17 -7.80
CA TRP A 369 6.66 22.08 -6.89
C TRP A 369 5.55 21.68 -5.92
N SER A 370 4.30 21.73 -6.37
CA SER A 370 3.15 21.40 -5.55
C SER A 370 3.22 19.96 -5.04
N LEU A 371 2.85 19.76 -3.78
CA LEU A 371 2.66 18.44 -3.18
C LEU A 371 1.16 18.11 -3.04
N GLU A 372 0.29 19.05 -3.40
CA GLU A 372 -1.14 18.97 -3.16
C GLU A 372 -1.87 18.18 -4.25
N ASP A 373 -2.94 17.50 -3.85
CA ASP A 373 -3.93 16.91 -4.77
C ASP A 373 -4.54 18.02 -5.64
N GLY A 374 -4.68 17.78 -6.94
CA GLY A 374 -5.10 18.81 -7.89
C GLY A 374 -3.96 19.75 -8.35
N GLY A 375 -2.73 19.56 -7.89
CA GLY A 375 -1.57 20.34 -8.33
C GLY A 375 -1.40 20.27 -9.85
N ASN A 376 -1.28 21.44 -10.48
CA ASN A 376 -1.30 21.59 -11.94
C ASN A 376 -0.04 21.05 -12.62
N ILE A 377 -0.20 20.51 -13.82
CA ILE A 377 0.89 20.14 -14.72
C ILE A 377 1.03 21.19 -15.82
N ALA A 378 2.22 21.74 -15.94
CA ALA A 378 2.59 22.68 -17.00
C ALA A 378 3.84 22.20 -17.74
N ILE A 379 4.20 22.84 -18.83
CA ILE A 379 5.51 22.64 -19.45
C ILE A 379 6.52 23.66 -18.87
N TYR A 380 7.73 23.20 -18.60
CA TYR A 380 8.82 24.04 -18.11
C TYR A 380 10.17 23.58 -18.66
N GLY A 381 11.16 24.47 -18.64
CA GLY A 381 12.52 24.12 -19.08
C GLY A 381 13.02 22.83 -18.43
N ALA A 382 13.58 21.93 -19.22
CA ALA A 382 14.01 20.63 -18.74
C ALA A 382 15.20 20.79 -17.76
N SER A 383 14.93 20.65 -16.46
CA SER A 383 15.89 20.77 -15.37
C SER A 383 16.37 19.44 -14.80
N ASN A 384 15.67 18.36 -15.17
CA ASN A 384 15.85 17.04 -14.59
C ASN A 384 15.57 17.00 -13.06
N GLY A 385 14.79 17.94 -12.53
CA GLY A 385 14.32 17.97 -11.15
C GLY A 385 13.33 16.83 -10.86
N SER A 386 13.14 16.47 -9.59
CA SER A 386 12.21 15.41 -9.21
C SER A 386 10.76 15.71 -9.61
N ASN A 387 10.36 16.97 -9.68
CA ASN A 387 9.06 17.44 -10.14
C ASN A 387 8.83 17.27 -11.66
N GLN A 388 9.86 16.85 -12.41
CA GLN A 388 9.81 16.55 -13.84
C GLN A 388 10.08 15.05 -14.13
N GLN A 389 10.13 14.20 -13.09
CA GLN A 389 10.45 12.81 -13.23
C GLN A 389 9.26 11.93 -12.79
N TRP A 390 9.00 10.89 -13.58
CA TRP A 390 7.78 10.10 -13.49
C TRP A 390 8.07 8.60 -13.52
N ALA A 391 7.49 7.85 -12.62
CA ALA A 391 7.47 6.39 -12.67
C ALA A 391 6.25 5.93 -13.48
N LEU A 392 6.44 4.90 -14.30
CA LEU A 392 5.37 4.25 -15.04
C LEU A 392 5.02 2.94 -14.32
N GLU A 393 3.85 2.87 -13.73
CA GLU A 393 3.35 1.70 -13.02
C GLU A 393 2.31 1.00 -13.90
N TYR A 394 2.59 -0.23 -14.32
CA TYR A 394 1.70 -0.96 -15.20
C TYR A 394 0.38 -1.32 -14.52
N ALA A 395 -0.72 -0.94 -15.15
CA ALA A 395 -2.08 -1.16 -14.64
C ALA A 395 -2.80 -2.33 -15.33
N GLY A 396 -2.16 -2.99 -16.29
CA GLY A 396 -2.75 -4.04 -17.11
C GLY A 396 -3.25 -3.53 -18.48
N ASP A 397 -3.41 -4.43 -19.45
CA ASP A 397 -3.97 -4.15 -20.77
C ASP A 397 -3.33 -2.98 -21.54
N GLY A 398 -2.05 -2.71 -21.30
CA GLY A 398 -1.31 -1.59 -21.92
C GLY A 398 -1.57 -0.24 -21.27
N TRP A 399 -2.23 -0.19 -20.13
CA TRP A 399 -2.44 1.02 -19.35
C TRP A 399 -1.41 1.18 -18.25
N PHE A 400 -1.07 2.42 -17.93
CA PHE A 400 -0.12 2.80 -16.91
C PHE A 400 -0.70 3.84 -15.97
N TYR A 401 -0.35 3.77 -14.71
CA TYR A 401 -0.36 4.92 -13.81
C TYR A 401 0.98 5.65 -13.96
N ILE A 402 0.94 6.95 -14.11
CA ILE A 402 2.13 7.80 -14.22
C ILE A 402 2.30 8.54 -12.90
N ARG A 403 3.27 8.12 -12.08
CA ARG A 403 3.47 8.62 -10.73
C ARG A 403 4.63 9.59 -10.65
N SER A 404 4.40 10.75 -10.02
CA SER A 404 5.45 11.73 -9.78
C SER A 404 6.50 11.21 -8.80
N ARG A 405 7.78 11.47 -9.12
CA ARG A 405 8.89 11.26 -8.19
C ARG A 405 8.89 12.26 -7.04
N HIS A 406 8.38 13.48 -7.26
CA HIS A 406 8.37 14.56 -6.28
C HIS A 406 7.31 14.39 -5.21
N SER A 407 6.05 14.27 -5.64
CA SER A 407 4.88 14.25 -4.76
C SER A 407 4.36 12.86 -4.44
N ALA A 408 4.80 11.84 -5.17
CA ALA A 408 4.23 10.49 -5.21
C ALA A 408 2.76 10.41 -5.69
N LEU A 409 2.14 11.54 -6.05
CA LEU A 409 0.83 11.59 -6.66
C LEU A 409 0.88 11.16 -8.13
N TYR A 410 -0.27 10.86 -8.70
CA TYR A 410 -0.41 10.35 -10.05
C TYR A 410 -0.86 11.41 -11.03
N LEU A 411 -0.45 11.29 -12.27
CA LEU A 411 -0.97 12.11 -13.36
C LEU A 411 -2.45 11.79 -13.54
N GLU A 412 -3.30 12.80 -13.47
CA GLU A 412 -4.76 12.70 -13.55
C GLU A 412 -5.31 13.61 -14.63
N GLU A 413 -6.35 13.14 -15.32
CA GLU A 413 -7.24 14.05 -16.04
C GLU A 413 -8.32 14.57 -15.09
N GLY A 414 -8.23 15.84 -14.72
CA GLY A 414 -9.19 16.50 -13.84
C GLY A 414 -10.58 16.64 -14.48
N GLU A 415 -11.59 16.78 -13.66
CA GLU A 415 -12.98 16.92 -14.11
C GLU A 415 -13.23 18.24 -14.84
N GLU A 416 -12.53 19.30 -14.42
CA GLU A 416 -12.70 20.62 -15.00
C GLU A 416 -11.81 20.85 -16.21
N ALA A 417 -12.39 21.31 -17.30
CA ALA A 417 -11.71 21.76 -18.52
C ALA A 417 -10.72 20.76 -19.12
N PHE A 418 -10.81 19.48 -18.76
CA PHE A 418 -9.88 18.43 -19.20
C PHE A 418 -8.42 18.72 -18.81
N ASN A 419 -8.24 19.37 -17.69
CA ASN A 419 -6.93 19.72 -17.17
C ASN A 419 -6.11 18.48 -16.83
N VAL A 420 -4.80 18.53 -17.07
CA VAL A 420 -3.89 17.50 -16.57
C VAL A 420 -3.28 18.03 -15.26
N GLN A 421 -3.47 17.28 -14.21
CA GLN A 421 -3.05 17.60 -12.85
C GLN A 421 -2.48 16.39 -12.14
N GLN A 422 -2.02 16.52 -10.92
CA GLN A 422 -1.72 15.38 -10.07
C GLN A 422 -2.93 15.04 -9.20
N GLY A 423 -3.14 13.75 -8.95
CA GLY A 423 -4.28 13.25 -8.18
C GLY A 423 -3.93 12.07 -7.30
N THR A 424 -4.73 11.91 -6.25
CA THR A 424 -4.64 10.78 -5.32
C THR A 424 -5.36 9.57 -5.89
N LYS A 425 -4.70 8.41 -5.89
CA LYS A 425 -5.33 7.14 -6.30
C LYS A 425 -6.27 6.64 -5.21
N LYS A 426 -7.57 6.62 -5.50
CA LYS A 426 -8.63 6.25 -4.54
C LYS A 426 -9.11 4.79 -4.66
N GLY A 427 -8.54 4.00 -5.53
CA GLY A 427 -8.91 2.60 -5.73
C GLY A 427 -8.08 1.90 -6.79
N SER A 428 -8.36 0.62 -7.03
CA SER A 428 -7.60 -0.18 -7.99
C SER A 428 -7.88 0.15 -9.46
N ASN A 429 -9.01 0.82 -9.78
CA ASN A 429 -9.49 1.03 -11.14
C ASN A 429 -9.87 2.49 -11.41
N ASP A 430 -9.08 3.45 -10.96
CA ASP A 430 -9.33 4.85 -11.28
C ASP A 430 -8.84 5.16 -12.71
N GLU A 431 -9.76 5.12 -13.67
CA GLU A 431 -9.46 5.28 -15.10
C GLU A 431 -8.96 6.68 -15.47
N ARG A 432 -9.28 7.71 -14.67
CA ARG A 432 -8.78 9.08 -14.89
C ARG A 432 -7.27 9.19 -14.64
N LEU A 433 -6.71 8.28 -13.83
CA LEU A 433 -5.29 8.19 -13.54
C LEU A 433 -4.53 7.26 -14.50
N GLN A 434 -5.22 6.60 -15.42
CA GLN A 434 -4.62 5.60 -16.30
C GLN A 434 -4.38 6.14 -17.70
N TRP A 435 -3.21 5.84 -18.22
CA TRP A 435 -2.72 6.38 -19.49
C TRP A 435 -2.17 5.27 -20.37
N ARG A 436 -2.42 5.35 -21.65
CA ARG A 436 -1.81 4.48 -22.65
C ARG A 436 -0.81 5.28 -23.48
N LEU A 437 0.36 4.68 -23.68
CA LEU A 437 1.44 5.24 -24.48
C LEU A 437 1.37 4.60 -25.88
N ILE A 438 0.97 5.38 -26.87
CA ILE A 438 0.87 4.91 -28.26
C ILE A 438 2.06 5.44 -29.04
N PRO A 439 2.90 4.58 -29.64
CA PRO A 439 4.06 5.02 -30.42
C PRO A 439 3.69 6.02 -31.51
N ALA A 440 4.43 7.11 -31.60
CA ALA A 440 4.27 8.12 -32.63
C ALA A 440 5.33 7.97 -33.74
N PRO A 441 5.03 8.38 -35.00
CA PRO A 441 3.81 9.06 -35.42
C PRO A 441 2.64 8.09 -35.55
N ALA A 442 1.54 8.37 -34.85
CA ALA A 442 0.28 7.69 -35.04
C ALA A 442 -0.53 8.45 -36.09
N SER A 443 -0.93 7.83 -37.18
CA SER A 443 -1.86 8.43 -38.15
C SER A 443 -3.32 8.37 -37.69
N LYS A 444 -3.63 7.36 -36.88
CA LYS A 444 -4.93 7.10 -36.32
C LYS A 444 -4.77 6.35 -35.00
N ILE A 445 -5.51 6.78 -33.98
CA ILE A 445 -5.65 6.00 -32.78
C ILE A 445 -6.91 5.16 -32.94
N GLU A 446 -6.74 3.89 -33.16
CA GLU A 446 -7.85 2.93 -33.13
C GLU A 446 -7.89 2.33 -31.72
N ILE A 447 -8.90 2.76 -30.97
CA ILE A 447 -9.28 2.04 -29.76
C ILE A 447 -10.16 0.91 -30.25
N LYS A 448 -9.63 -0.30 -30.28
CA LYS A 448 -10.46 -1.47 -30.53
C LYS A 448 -11.42 -1.63 -29.37
N SER A 449 -12.63 -1.11 -29.50
CA SER A 449 -13.72 -1.58 -28.66
C SER A 449 -14.01 -3.02 -29.10
N LEU A 450 -13.88 -3.95 -28.20
CA LEU A 450 -14.33 -5.32 -28.48
C LEU A 450 -15.84 -5.30 -28.73
N ALA A 451 -16.27 -6.01 -29.75
CA ALA A 451 -17.69 -6.15 -30.02
C ALA A 451 -18.37 -6.87 -28.83
N THR A 452 -19.54 -6.44 -28.47
CA THR A 452 -20.32 -7.11 -27.42
C THR A 452 -20.46 -8.60 -27.75
N PRO A 453 -20.17 -9.52 -26.80
CA PRO A 453 -20.38 -10.94 -27.04
C PRO A 453 -21.82 -11.22 -27.44
N THR A 454 -22.00 -11.99 -28.49
CA THR A 454 -23.33 -12.40 -28.99
C THR A 454 -23.66 -13.83 -28.54
N GLY A 455 -24.92 -14.23 -28.66
CA GLY A 455 -25.34 -15.59 -28.37
C GLY A 455 -25.28 -15.95 -26.88
N LEU A 456 -25.36 -14.95 -25.99
CA LEU A 456 -25.43 -15.21 -24.55
C LEU A 456 -26.69 -16.03 -24.21
N THR A 457 -26.49 -17.19 -23.67
CA THR A 457 -27.54 -18.06 -23.15
C THR A 457 -27.25 -18.46 -21.72
N THR A 458 -28.31 -18.69 -20.95
CA THR A 458 -28.23 -19.10 -19.56
C THR A 458 -28.97 -20.42 -19.37
N GLU A 459 -28.38 -21.36 -18.66
CA GLU A 459 -29.01 -22.62 -18.28
C GLU A 459 -28.87 -22.79 -16.78
N GLY A 460 -30.01 -22.82 -16.07
CA GLY A 460 -30.06 -23.02 -14.63
C GLY A 460 -29.74 -24.49 -14.28
N GLN A 461 -28.88 -24.68 -13.28
CA GLN A 461 -28.57 -25.98 -12.67
C GLN A 461 -28.87 -25.89 -11.17
N SER A 462 -28.88 -27.03 -10.47
CA SER A 462 -29.32 -27.10 -9.07
C SER A 462 -28.59 -26.19 -8.09
N ALA A 463 -27.34 -25.80 -8.37
CA ALA A 463 -26.51 -24.90 -7.53
C ALA A 463 -25.67 -23.94 -8.34
N SER A 464 -25.89 -23.82 -9.67
CA SER A 464 -25.12 -22.98 -10.55
C SER A 464 -25.92 -22.52 -11.76
N VAL A 465 -25.40 -21.55 -12.49
CA VAL A 465 -25.92 -21.13 -13.78
C VAL A 465 -24.82 -21.30 -14.81
N LEU A 466 -25.10 -22.06 -15.87
CA LEU A 466 -24.19 -22.17 -17.01
C LEU A 466 -24.44 -21.02 -17.96
N LEU A 467 -23.37 -20.27 -18.24
CA LEU A 467 -23.36 -19.20 -19.25
C LEU A 467 -22.63 -19.67 -20.50
N LYS A 468 -23.21 -19.44 -21.65
CA LYS A 468 -22.59 -19.70 -22.95
C LYS A 468 -22.74 -18.47 -23.82
N TRP A 469 -21.70 -18.15 -24.57
CA TRP A 469 -21.68 -17.04 -25.55
C TRP A 469 -20.76 -17.36 -26.71
N ASN A 470 -20.92 -16.62 -27.80
CA ASN A 470 -20.03 -16.75 -28.96
C ASN A 470 -18.69 -16.09 -28.64
N LYS A 471 -17.62 -16.82 -28.87
CA LYS A 471 -16.25 -16.28 -28.71
C LYS A 471 -16.02 -15.12 -29.67
N GLN A 472 -15.51 -14.01 -29.15
CA GLN A 472 -15.03 -12.90 -29.96
C GLN A 472 -13.55 -13.18 -30.34
N SER A 473 -13.22 -13.03 -31.63
CA SER A 473 -11.90 -13.37 -32.16
C SER A 473 -10.77 -12.58 -31.51
N ASP A 474 -11.07 -11.36 -31.09
CA ASP A 474 -10.08 -10.40 -30.57
C ASP A 474 -10.09 -10.32 -29.03
N ALA A 475 -10.94 -11.12 -28.36
CA ALA A 475 -10.98 -11.20 -26.92
C ALA A 475 -10.01 -12.25 -26.38
N THR A 476 -9.13 -11.87 -25.51
CA THR A 476 -8.19 -12.76 -24.80
C THR A 476 -8.79 -13.27 -23.49
N GLU A 477 -9.74 -12.53 -22.91
CA GLU A 477 -10.36 -12.82 -21.63
C GLU A 477 -11.83 -12.37 -21.63
N TYR A 478 -12.64 -12.97 -20.75
CA TYR A 478 -14.00 -12.57 -20.45
C TYR A 478 -14.22 -12.47 -18.94
N THR A 479 -14.70 -11.34 -18.47
CA THR A 479 -15.09 -11.17 -17.08
C THR A 479 -16.58 -11.30 -16.94
N VAL A 480 -17.03 -12.23 -16.08
CA VAL A 480 -18.45 -12.40 -15.76
C VAL A 480 -18.76 -11.66 -14.47
N LEU A 481 -19.63 -10.68 -14.56
CA LEU A 481 -20.11 -9.91 -13.40
C LEU A 481 -21.49 -10.40 -13.00
N ARG A 482 -21.73 -10.59 -11.70
CA ARG A 482 -23.02 -10.92 -11.12
C ARG A 482 -23.53 -9.72 -10.33
N SER A 483 -24.77 -9.31 -10.57
CA SER A 483 -25.47 -8.32 -9.74
C SER A 483 -26.75 -8.95 -9.16
N GLU A 484 -27.07 -8.62 -7.93
CA GLU A 484 -28.34 -8.96 -7.27
C GLU A 484 -29.43 -7.92 -7.54
N ASN A 485 -29.08 -6.78 -8.15
CA ASN A 485 -29.98 -5.69 -8.48
C ASN A 485 -30.28 -5.61 -9.99
N ILE A 486 -31.54 -5.67 -10.36
CA ILE A 486 -32.06 -5.70 -11.75
C ILE A 486 -31.82 -4.38 -12.54
N ARG A 487 -31.16 -3.37 -11.98
CA ARG A 487 -31.03 -2.03 -12.59
C ARG A 487 -29.69 -1.73 -13.28
N TRP A 488 -28.84 -2.72 -13.51
CA TRP A 488 -27.59 -2.50 -14.24
C TRP A 488 -27.77 -2.82 -15.72
N SER A 489 -27.64 -1.81 -16.58
CA SER A 489 -27.51 -2.05 -18.01
C SER A 489 -26.04 -2.44 -18.28
N LEU A 490 -25.83 -3.50 -19.03
CA LEU A 490 -24.51 -3.96 -19.53
C LEU A 490 -23.76 -2.92 -20.39
N ARG A 491 -24.30 -1.72 -20.55
CA ARG A 491 -23.71 -0.67 -21.38
C ARG A 491 -22.55 0.07 -20.73
N ASP A 492 -22.39 -0.05 -19.42
CA ASP A 492 -21.41 0.77 -18.68
C ASP A 492 -20.07 0.04 -18.41
N TYR A 493 -19.90 -1.18 -18.94
CA TYR A 493 -18.69 -1.99 -18.71
C TYR A 493 -18.03 -2.54 -19.98
N CYS A 494 -18.44 -2.10 -21.15
CA CYS A 494 -17.76 -2.40 -22.41
C CYS A 494 -17.14 -1.12 -22.98
N ALA A 495 -16.03 -0.68 -22.44
CA ALA A 495 -15.14 0.30 -23.09
C ALA A 495 -13.71 -0.02 -22.75
#